data_1fef5c6d7fbf669775998956d31dcf59
#
_entry.id   1fef5c6d7fbf669775998956d31dcf59
#
_cell.length_a   1.000
_cell.length_b   1.000
_cell.length_c   1.000
_cell.angle_alpha   90.00
_cell.angle_beta   90.00
_cell.angle_gamma   90.00
#
_symmetry.space_group_name_H-M   'P 1'
#
loop_
_entity.id
_entity.type
_entity.pdbx_description
1 polymer ?
#
loop_
_entity_poly.entity_id
_entity_poly.type
_entity_poly.pdbx_seq_one_letter_code
_entity_poly.pdbx_strand_id
1 'polypeptide(L)'
;MKRTIAGKRIIITGASGGIGQAIAENLSANGARVILAARNLDRLKALENTIRGNGGDALAVHCDVTEPADRQRLIESVVRQWGGLDGLVNNAGVSAWGHFQTSTEALNRKVFEVNFFAPVELTRLCIPELTKGQQPFVLNVTSMCARRGMPAWPEYSASKFALIGMCEALRGELVRFGTDMITIVPGLTKSELNQHLLRSDGKAKIPFETGMEPAYVAERIVEAIRSNRREVVLGGEAKRLIFFNRFAPKLTNWLIARRVKKLYRDNG
;
A
#
# COMPACT_ATOMS: atom_id res chain seq x y z
N MET A 1 6.87 7.26 -22.28
CA MET A 1 8.13 7.92 -21.85
C MET A 1 8.49 7.39 -20.46
N LYS A 2 9.77 7.10 -20.17
CA LYS A 2 10.18 6.63 -18.84
C LYS A 2 10.24 7.83 -17.88
N ARG A 3 9.68 7.69 -16.67
CA ARG A 3 9.75 8.72 -15.62
C ARG A 3 11.14 8.75 -14.98
N THR A 4 11.70 9.94 -14.81
CA THR A 4 12.91 10.15 -14.01
C THR A 4 12.56 10.07 -12.52
N ILE A 5 13.33 9.35 -11.72
CA ILE A 5 13.16 9.26 -10.25
C ILE A 5 14.01 10.31 -9.55
N ALA A 6 15.23 10.53 -10.04
CA ALA A 6 16.16 11.48 -9.45
C ALA A 6 15.55 12.89 -9.33
N GLY A 7 15.71 13.50 -8.15
CA GLY A 7 15.20 14.82 -7.80
C GLY A 7 13.71 14.89 -7.46
N LYS A 8 12.92 13.82 -7.66
CA LYS A 8 11.49 13.80 -7.31
C LYS A 8 11.26 13.88 -5.80
N ARG A 9 10.27 14.65 -5.43
CA ARG A 9 9.80 14.87 -4.05
C ARG A 9 8.61 13.93 -3.82
N ILE A 10 8.80 12.93 -2.96
CA ILE A 10 7.85 11.82 -2.82
C ILE A 10 7.46 11.62 -1.37
N ILE A 11 6.16 11.65 -1.06
CA ILE A 11 5.61 11.23 0.23
C ILE A 11 5.40 9.72 0.22
N ILE A 12 5.83 9.05 1.30
CA ILE A 12 5.64 7.60 1.50
C ILE A 12 4.97 7.40 2.86
N THR A 13 3.74 6.91 2.87
CA THR A 13 3.03 6.57 4.11
C THR A 13 3.35 5.16 4.58
N GLY A 14 3.35 4.92 5.90
CA GLY A 14 3.72 3.63 6.46
C GLY A 14 5.20 3.29 6.27
N ALA A 15 6.07 4.31 6.27
CA ALA A 15 7.50 4.17 5.99
C ALA A 15 8.33 3.61 7.16
N SER A 16 7.74 3.36 8.34
CA SER A 16 8.45 2.91 9.54
C SER A 16 8.84 1.43 9.53
N GLY A 17 8.52 0.68 8.46
CA GLY A 17 8.88 -0.74 8.36
C GLY A 17 8.36 -1.41 7.10
N GLY A 18 8.74 -2.67 6.91
CA GLY A 18 8.26 -3.55 5.85
C GLY A 18 8.40 -2.97 4.44
N ILE A 19 7.34 -3.03 3.65
CA ILE A 19 7.34 -2.55 2.25
C ILE A 19 7.61 -1.04 2.19
N GLY A 20 7.03 -0.24 3.11
CA GLY A 20 7.18 1.22 3.10
C GLY A 20 8.61 1.69 3.32
N GLN A 21 9.31 1.08 4.27
CA GLN A 21 10.74 1.32 4.49
C GLN A 21 11.56 0.95 3.25
N ALA A 22 11.35 -0.25 2.70
CA ALA A 22 12.09 -0.70 1.53
C ALA A 22 11.83 0.19 0.29
N ILE A 23 10.59 0.71 0.12
CA ILE A 23 10.28 1.70 -0.93
C ILE A 23 11.09 2.98 -0.73
N ALA A 24 11.16 3.49 0.52
CA ALA A 24 11.87 4.72 0.84
C ALA A 24 13.37 4.59 0.54
N GLU A 25 13.99 3.50 1.00
CA GLU A 25 15.39 3.20 0.73
C GLU A 25 15.68 3.10 -0.78
N ASN A 26 14.85 2.36 -1.51
CA ASN A 26 15.04 2.16 -2.95
C ASN A 26 14.80 3.44 -3.76
N LEU A 27 13.76 4.23 -3.45
CA LEU A 27 13.52 5.51 -4.12
C LEU A 27 14.65 6.49 -3.85
N SER A 28 15.13 6.57 -2.61
CA SER A 28 16.26 7.44 -2.25
C SER A 28 17.56 7.01 -2.94
N ALA A 29 17.87 5.72 -2.99
CA ALA A 29 19.03 5.18 -3.73
C ALA A 29 18.96 5.49 -5.24
N ASN A 30 17.76 5.75 -5.78
CA ASN A 30 17.54 6.23 -7.15
C ASN A 30 17.48 7.78 -7.26
N GLY A 31 17.89 8.50 -6.21
CA GLY A 31 18.02 9.95 -6.18
C GLY A 31 16.73 10.72 -5.88
N ALA A 32 15.67 10.07 -5.42
CA ALA A 32 14.48 10.78 -4.96
C ALA A 32 14.71 11.42 -3.58
N ARG A 33 13.99 12.52 -3.32
CA ARG A 33 13.84 13.15 -2.01
C ARG A 33 12.58 12.59 -1.37
N VAL A 34 12.69 11.95 -0.20
CA VAL A 34 11.58 11.19 0.38
C VAL A 34 11.11 11.73 1.72
N ILE A 35 9.80 12.01 1.84
CA ILE A 35 9.14 12.21 3.12
C ILE A 35 8.71 10.85 3.65
N LEU A 36 9.20 10.53 4.84
CA LEU A 36 8.90 9.30 5.56
C LEU A 36 7.78 9.57 6.56
N ALA A 37 6.58 9.04 6.31
CA ALA A 37 5.42 9.31 7.14
C ALA A 37 4.91 8.04 7.84
N ALA A 38 4.83 8.05 9.17
CA ALA A 38 4.22 7.02 10.00
C ALA A 38 4.03 7.52 11.45
N ARG A 39 3.37 6.73 12.29
CA ARG A 39 3.15 7.04 13.71
C ARG A 39 4.41 6.88 14.58
N ASN A 40 5.29 5.93 14.24
CA ASN A 40 6.52 5.69 15.00
C ASN A 40 7.64 6.61 14.51
N LEU A 41 7.78 7.76 15.15
CA LEU A 41 8.78 8.79 14.78
C LEU A 41 10.21 8.31 14.99
N ASP A 42 10.49 7.50 16.00
CA ASP A 42 11.86 7.02 16.27
C ASP A 42 12.36 6.10 15.16
N ARG A 43 11.52 5.17 14.68
CA ARG A 43 11.85 4.35 13.52
C ARG A 43 12.04 5.19 12.26
N LEU A 44 11.21 6.23 12.06
CA LEU A 44 11.36 7.13 10.92
C LEU A 44 12.66 7.92 10.97
N LYS A 45 13.06 8.42 12.14
CA LYS A 45 14.35 9.12 12.32
C LYS A 45 15.54 8.20 12.11
N ALA A 46 15.47 6.97 12.57
CA ALA A 46 16.52 5.97 12.29
C ALA A 46 16.67 5.73 10.79
N LEU A 47 15.53 5.58 10.07
CA LEU A 47 15.54 5.42 8.61
C LEU A 47 16.03 6.69 7.89
N GLU A 48 15.62 7.87 8.34
CA GLU A 48 16.11 9.16 7.83
C GLU A 48 17.63 9.25 7.93
N ASN A 49 18.18 8.92 9.11
CA ASN A 49 19.64 8.93 9.34
C ASN A 49 20.35 7.93 8.43
N THR A 50 19.80 6.72 8.26
CA THR A 50 20.36 5.71 7.35
C THR A 50 20.37 6.20 5.90
N ILE A 51 19.26 6.77 5.43
CA ILE A 51 19.15 7.30 4.06
C ILE A 51 20.13 8.45 3.86
N ARG A 52 20.22 9.39 4.80
CA ARG A 52 21.15 10.54 4.71
C ARG A 52 22.60 10.11 4.80
N GLY A 53 22.91 9.13 5.65
CA GLY A 53 24.25 8.55 5.75
C GLY A 53 24.71 7.89 4.45
N ASN A 54 23.78 7.41 3.62
CA ASN A 54 24.05 6.87 2.28
C ASN A 54 24.00 7.95 1.16
N GLY A 55 23.97 9.25 1.51
CA GLY A 55 23.97 10.36 0.55
C GLY A 55 22.59 10.69 -0.03
N GLY A 56 21.52 10.08 0.48
CA GLY A 56 20.14 10.39 0.07
C GLY A 56 19.54 11.60 0.81
N ASP A 57 18.37 12.05 0.37
CA ASP A 57 17.64 13.16 0.99
C ASP A 57 16.30 12.66 1.53
N ALA A 58 16.12 12.70 2.84
CA ALA A 58 14.93 12.21 3.54
C ALA A 58 14.52 13.15 4.67
N LEU A 59 13.21 13.18 4.97
CA LEU A 59 12.64 13.88 6.12
C LEU A 59 11.62 12.99 6.81
N ALA A 60 11.82 12.75 8.11
CA ALA A 60 10.89 12.03 8.96
C ALA A 60 9.76 12.95 9.45
N VAL A 61 8.51 12.54 9.25
CA VAL A 61 7.32 13.29 9.69
C VAL A 61 6.38 12.34 10.43
N HIS A 62 6.09 12.65 11.69
CA HIS A 62 5.03 11.94 12.41
C HIS A 62 3.69 12.16 11.72
N CYS A 63 2.99 11.08 11.41
CA CYS A 63 1.67 11.18 10.77
C CYS A 63 0.84 9.92 11.09
N ASP A 64 -0.28 10.12 11.78
CA ASP A 64 -1.39 9.18 11.70
C ASP A 64 -2.24 9.57 10.50
N VAL A 65 -2.25 8.73 9.47
CA VAL A 65 -2.97 9.01 8.21
C VAL A 65 -4.49 9.15 8.41
N THR A 66 -5.04 8.70 9.54
CA THR A 66 -6.46 8.85 9.87
C THR A 66 -6.79 10.25 10.41
N GLU A 67 -5.77 11.01 10.87
CA GLU A 67 -5.95 12.33 11.45
C GLU A 67 -5.88 13.45 10.38
N PRO A 68 -6.94 14.26 10.20
CA PRO A 68 -6.95 15.32 9.21
C PRO A 68 -5.80 16.34 9.35
N ALA A 69 -5.50 16.75 10.59
CA ALA A 69 -4.41 17.69 10.86
C ALA A 69 -3.03 17.12 10.50
N ASP A 70 -2.81 15.81 10.69
CA ASP A 70 -1.56 15.15 10.35
C ASP A 70 -1.36 15.09 8.83
N ARG A 71 -2.42 14.77 8.07
CA ARG A 71 -2.38 14.80 6.60
C ARG A 71 -2.03 16.18 6.06
N GLN A 72 -2.61 17.22 6.65
CA GLN A 72 -2.32 18.60 6.25
C GLN A 72 -0.86 18.98 6.55
N ARG A 73 -0.37 18.71 7.78
CA ARG A 73 1.03 18.95 8.18
C ARG A 73 2.02 18.18 7.30
N LEU A 74 1.67 16.97 6.89
CA LEU A 74 2.51 16.14 6.02
C LEU A 74 2.75 16.84 4.66
N ILE A 75 1.69 17.35 4.04
CA ILE A 75 1.78 18.09 2.77
C ILE A 75 2.56 19.39 2.94
N GLU A 76 2.27 20.17 3.99
CA GLU A 76 3.00 21.39 4.29
C GLU A 76 4.50 21.15 4.50
N SER A 77 4.84 19.99 5.09
CA SER A 77 6.25 19.63 5.34
C SER A 77 7.04 19.43 4.04
N VAL A 78 6.47 18.78 3.02
CA VAL A 78 7.15 18.58 1.74
C VAL A 78 7.27 19.89 0.97
N VAL A 79 6.22 20.73 1.00
CA VAL A 79 6.24 22.04 0.35
C VAL A 79 7.28 22.96 1.00
N ARG A 80 7.32 23.01 2.32
CA ARG A 80 8.31 23.79 3.08
C ARG A 80 9.74 23.33 2.83
N GLN A 81 9.96 22.01 2.79
CA GLN A 81 11.29 21.44 2.67
C GLN A 81 11.86 21.55 1.24
N TRP A 82 11.04 21.29 0.23
CA TRP A 82 11.52 21.17 -1.16
C TRP A 82 10.67 21.94 -2.20
N GLY A 83 9.73 22.77 -1.78
CA GLY A 83 8.97 23.64 -2.67
C GLY A 83 7.89 22.96 -3.50
N GLY A 84 7.45 21.74 -3.16
CA GLY A 84 6.33 21.06 -3.84
C GLY A 84 6.40 19.53 -3.79
N LEU A 85 5.53 18.85 -4.54
CA LEU A 85 5.31 17.42 -4.51
C LEU A 85 5.25 16.85 -5.94
N ASP A 86 5.93 15.72 -6.18
CA ASP A 86 5.90 15.01 -7.47
C ASP A 86 5.28 13.60 -7.35
N GLY A 87 5.25 13.01 -6.16
CA GLY A 87 4.71 11.68 -5.97
C GLY A 87 4.12 11.42 -4.59
N LEU A 88 3.02 10.67 -4.57
CA LEU A 88 2.42 10.14 -3.34
C LEU A 88 2.41 8.61 -3.39
N VAL A 89 2.98 7.96 -2.39
CA VAL A 89 2.92 6.52 -2.19
C VAL A 89 2.06 6.22 -0.96
N ASN A 90 0.82 5.83 -1.18
CA ASN A 90 -0.10 5.32 -0.17
C ASN A 90 0.22 3.85 0.10
N ASN A 91 1.02 3.60 1.14
CA ASN A 91 1.41 2.27 1.56
C ASN A 91 0.92 1.93 2.97
N ALA A 92 0.63 2.92 3.81
CA ALA A 92 0.06 2.69 5.14
C ALA A 92 -1.18 1.80 5.07
N GLY A 93 -1.29 0.84 5.99
CA GLY A 93 -2.42 -0.07 6.02
C GLY A 93 -2.44 -0.91 7.29
N VAL A 94 -3.59 -1.49 7.56
CA VAL A 94 -3.82 -2.45 8.66
C VAL A 94 -4.54 -3.67 8.12
N SER A 95 -4.41 -4.80 8.81
CA SER A 95 -5.11 -6.04 8.46
C SER A 95 -5.82 -6.61 9.68
N ALA A 96 -6.90 -7.33 9.42
CA ALA A 96 -7.60 -8.15 10.40
C ALA A 96 -7.81 -9.53 9.77
N TRP A 97 -7.48 -10.58 10.50
CA TRP A 97 -7.60 -11.97 10.04
C TRP A 97 -8.36 -12.78 11.06
N GLY A 98 -9.51 -13.32 10.66
CA GLY A 98 -10.36 -14.09 11.55
C GLY A 98 -11.77 -14.31 11.00
N HIS A 99 -12.63 -14.91 11.84
CA HIS A 99 -14.00 -15.24 11.46
C HIS A 99 -14.88 -14.01 11.42
N PHE A 100 -15.69 -13.86 10.36
CA PHE A 100 -16.58 -12.70 10.25
C PHE A 100 -17.58 -12.60 11.41
N GLN A 101 -18.05 -13.72 11.92
CA GLN A 101 -19.00 -13.78 13.06
C GLN A 101 -18.43 -13.18 14.36
N THR A 102 -17.09 -13.13 14.50
CA THR A 102 -16.41 -12.50 15.65
C THR A 102 -15.96 -11.08 15.35
N SER A 103 -16.26 -10.56 14.15
CA SER A 103 -15.96 -9.19 13.78
C SER A 103 -16.89 -8.20 14.48
N THR A 104 -16.42 -6.96 14.59
CA THR A 104 -17.21 -5.87 15.16
C THR A 104 -17.33 -4.72 14.17
N GLU A 105 -18.36 -3.90 14.32
CA GLU A 105 -18.52 -2.68 13.53
C GLU A 105 -17.32 -1.75 13.70
N ALA A 106 -16.80 -1.61 14.92
CA ALA A 106 -15.64 -0.79 15.21
C ALA A 106 -14.39 -1.27 14.45
N LEU A 107 -14.16 -2.60 14.37
CA LEU A 107 -13.07 -3.17 13.59
C LEU A 107 -13.23 -2.87 12.09
N ASN A 108 -14.44 -3.07 11.55
CA ASN A 108 -14.75 -2.75 10.14
C ASN A 108 -14.44 -1.29 9.82
N ARG A 109 -14.95 -0.36 10.66
CA ARG A 109 -14.70 1.08 10.51
C ARG A 109 -13.21 1.42 10.56
N LYS A 110 -12.47 0.84 11.52
CA LYS A 110 -11.02 1.08 11.65
C LYS A 110 -10.23 0.59 10.45
N VAL A 111 -10.56 -0.58 9.90
CA VAL A 111 -9.90 -1.11 8.70
C VAL A 111 -10.19 -0.21 7.48
N PHE A 112 -11.44 0.23 7.30
CA PHE A 112 -11.79 1.14 6.21
C PHE A 112 -11.17 2.52 6.38
N GLU A 113 -11.12 3.05 7.60
CA GLU A 113 -10.52 4.35 7.87
C GLU A 113 -9.07 4.40 7.39
N VAL A 114 -8.27 3.41 7.79
CA VAL A 114 -6.84 3.36 7.43
C VAL A 114 -6.61 2.98 5.97
N ASN A 115 -7.33 1.95 5.47
CA ASN A 115 -7.02 1.34 4.17
C ASN A 115 -7.71 2.03 2.98
N PHE A 116 -8.77 2.80 3.23
CA PHE A 116 -9.57 3.42 2.18
C PHE A 116 -9.72 4.93 2.38
N PHE A 117 -10.34 5.39 3.47
CA PHE A 117 -10.61 6.83 3.64
C PHE A 117 -9.33 7.66 3.74
N ALA A 118 -8.35 7.22 4.52
CA ALA A 118 -7.09 7.94 4.68
C ALA A 118 -6.32 8.12 3.35
N PRO A 119 -6.03 7.07 2.54
CA PRO A 119 -5.35 7.27 1.27
C PRO A 119 -6.17 8.04 0.24
N VAL A 120 -7.51 7.95 0.26
CA VAL A 120 -8.39 8.73 -0.60
C VAL A 120 -8.30 10.22 -0.27
N GLU A 121 -8.45 10.58 1.01
CA GLU A 121 -8.35 11.96 1.45
C GLU A 121 -6.95 12.55 1.26
N LEU A 122 -5.91 11.80 1.58
CA LEU A 122 -4.54 12.25 1.34
C LEU A 122 -4.28 12.48 -0.16
N THR A 123 -4.80 11.60 -1.02
CA THR A 123 -4.73 11.80 -2.48
C THR A 123 -5.42 13.10 -2.87
N ARG A 124 -6.65 13.33 -2.43
CA ARG A 124 -7.42 14.55 -2.72
C ARG A 124 -6.69 15.82 -2.28
N LEU A 125 -6.12 15.81 -1.09
CA LEU A 125 -5.37 16.94 -0.54
C LEU A 125 -4.04 17.18 -1.29
N CYS A 126 -3.42 16.13 -1.85
CA CYS A 126 -2.16 16.26 -2.61
C CYS A 126 -2.36 16.76 -4.04
N ILE A 127 -3.55 16.68 -4.64
CA ILE A 127 -3.79 17.06 -6.04
C ILE A 127 -3.27 18.46 -6.37
N PRO A 128 -3.52 19.53 -5.57
CA PRO A 128 -3.04 20.87 -5.90
C PRO A 128 -1.51 20.97 -6.05
N GLU A 129 -0.76 20.26 -5.21
CA GLU A 129 0.70 20.25 -5.26
C GLU A 129 1.25 19.32 -6.35
N LEU A 130 0.60 18.16 -6.55
CA LEU A 130 0.93 17.24 -7.64
C LEU A 130 0.76 17.89 -9.01
N THR A 131 -0.29 18.70 -9.20
CA THR A 131 -0.54 19.41 -10.47
C THR A 131 0.59 20.38 -10.86
N LYS A 132 1.34 20.89 -9.86
CA LYS A 132 2.52 21.73 -10.07
C LYS A 132 3.81 20.91 -10.23
N GLY A 133 3.74 19.61 -9.97
CA GLY A 133 4.88 18.71 -9.98
C GLY A 133 5.33 18.31 -11.39
N GLN A 134 6.50 17.67 -11.45
CA GLN A 134 7.06 17.16 -12.71
C GLN A 134 6.69 15.68 -12.89
N GLN A 135 5.97 15.34 -13.98
CA GLN A 135 5.48 13.96 -14.23
C GLN A 135 4.86 13.33 -12.95
N PRO A 136 3.84 13.98 -12.36
CA PRO A 136 3.33 13.60 -11.06
C PRO A 136 2.66 12.23 -11.08
N PHE A 137 2.64 11.58 -9.91
CA PHE A 137 1.96 10.29 -9.76
C PHE A 137 1.40 10.09 -8.35
N VAL A 138 0.35 9.28 -8.29
CA VAL A 138 -0.15 8.66 -7.06
C VAL A 138 0.00 7.14 -7.20
N LEU A 139 0.61 6.49 -6.22
CA LEU A 139 0.75 5.05 -6.16
C LEU A 139 0.05 4.51 -4.92
N ASN A 140 -0.82 3.53 -5.11
CA ASN A 140 -1.50 2.84 -4.03
C ASN A 140 -1.03 1.38 -3.92
N VAL A 141 -0.52 1.00 -2.74
CA VAL A 141 -0.21 -0.38 -2.41
C VAL A 141 -1.48 -1.06 -1.92
N THR A 142 -2.02 -1.95 -2.73
CA THR A 142 -3.23 -2.71 -2.44
C THR A 142 -2.91 -4.13 -1.97
N SER A 143 -3.53 -5.16 -2.50
CA SER A 143 -3.28 -6.58 -2.20
C SER A 143 -3.93 -7.47 -3.26
N MET A 144 -3.51 -8.72 -3.37
CA MET A 144 -4.27 -9.75 -4.12
C MET A 144 -5.70 -9.91 -3.56
N CYS A 145 -5.90 -9.63 -2.27
CA CYS A 145 -7.21 -9.58 -1.63
C CYS A 145 -8.12 -8.49 -2.20
N ALA A 146 -7.59 -7.53 -2.93
CA ALA A 146 -8.36 -6.51 -3.66
C ALA A 146 -8.89 -6.98 -5.04
N ARG A 147 -8.47 -8.13 -5.51
CA ARG A 147 -8.93 -8.76 -6.76
C ARG A 147 -9.68 -10.07 -6.52
N ARG A 148 -9.54 -10.63 -5.33
CA ARG A 148 -10.29 -11.79 -4.84
C ARG A 148 -10.45 -11.70 -3.33
N GLY A 149 -11.70 -11.64 -2.84
CA GLY A 149 -12.01 -11.73 -1.42
C GLY A 149 -11.59 -13.10 -0.85
N MET A 150 -10.80 -13.08 0.21
CA MET A 150 -10.26 -14.29 0.82
C MET A 150 -11.01 -14.62 2.11
N PRO A 151 -11.36 -15.89 2.36
CA PRO A 151 -11.87 -16.32 3.65
C PRO A 151 -10.95 -15.86 4.79
N ALA A 152 -11.54 -15.51 5.91
CA ALA A 152 -10.87 -14.95 7.09
C ALA A 152 -10.27 -13.54 6.92
N TRP A 153 -10.45 -12.88 5.75
CA TRP A 153 -10.08 -11.48 5.51
C TRP A 153 -11.22 -10.63 4.94
N PRO A 154 -12.46 -10.73 5.41
CA PRO A 154 -13.57 -10.03 4.76
C PRO A 154 -13.41 -8.51 4.81
N GLU A 155 -13.09 -7.92 5.98
CA GLU A 155 -12.93 -6.48 6.17
C GLU A 155 -11.76 -5.93 5.36
N TYR A 156 -10.62 -6.61 5.44
CA TYR A 156 -9.42 -6.24 4.69
C TYR A 156 -9.64 -6.32 3.19
N SER A 157 -10.23 -7.43 2.70
CA SER A 157 -10.55 -7.57 1.28
C SER A 157 -11.48 -6.46 0.81
N ALA A 158 -12.58 -6.21 1.53
CA ALA A 158 -13.54 -5.18 1.17
C ALA A 158 -12.88 -3.79 1.07
N SER A 159 -12.04 -3.41 2.04
CA SER A 159 -11.34 -2.13 2.03
C SER A 159 -10.37 -1.99 0.84
N LYS A 160 -9.66 -3.08 0.50
CA LYS A 160 -8.72 -3.07 -0.64
C LYS A 160 -9.43 -3.13 -2.00
N PHE A 161 -10.61 -3.77 -2.10
CA PHE A 161 -11.47 -3.68 -3.29
C PHE A 161 -12.00 -2.25 -3.49
N ALA A 162 -12.47 -1.59 -2.43
CA ALA A 162 -12.90 -0.21 -2.48
C ALA A 162 -11.79 0.71 -3.01
N LEU A 163 -10.56 0.53 -2.51
CA LEU A 163 -9.40 1.33 -2.94
C LEU A 163 -9.08 1.10 -4.43
N ILE A 164 -9.15 -0.13 -4.95
CA ILE A 164 -8.95 -0.39 -6.39
C ILE A 164 -10.02 0.29 -7.22
N GLY A 165 -11.30 0.20 -6.84
CA GLY A 165 -12.39 0.87 -7.55
C GLY A 165 -12.16 2.38 -7.63
N MET A 166 -11.74 3.00 -6.53
CA MET A 166 -11.35 4.41 -6.51
C MET A 166 -10.15 4.71 -7.42
N CYS A 167 -9.11 3.86 -7.40
CA CYS A 167 -7.95 4.05 -8.29
C CYS A 167 -8.33 3.98 -9.77
N GLU A 168 -9.24 3.08 -10.14
CA GLU A 168 -9.71 2.96 -11.53
C GLU A 168 -10.47 4.21 -11.99
N ALA A 169 -11.37 4.74 -11.14
CA ALA A 169 -12.10 5.98 -11.42
C ALA A 169 -11.15 7.20 -11.52
N LEU A 170 -10.29 7.39 -10.49
CA LEU A 170 -9.36 8.51 -10.45
C LEU A 170 -8.33 8.48 -11.58
N ARG A 171 -7.98 7.31 -12.11
CA ARG A 171 -7.08 7.21 -13.28
C ARG A 171 -7.64 7.95 -14.48
N GLY A 172 -8.95 7.90 -14.70
CA GLY A 172 -9.62 8.67 -15.74
C GLY A 172 -9.67 10.17 -15.45
N GLU A 173 -9.92 10.55 -14.20
CA GLU A 173 -10.05 11.95 -13.81
C GLU A 173 -8.72 12.70 -13.75
N LEU A 174 -7.67 12.07 -13.21
CA LEU A 174 -6.38 12.71 -12.97
C LEU A 174 -5.58 12.98 -14.25
N VAL A 175 -5.97 12.38 -15.38
CA VAL A 175 -5.37 12.69 -16.70
C VAL A 175 -5.42 14.20 -17.00
N ARG A 176 -6.50 14.90 -16.62
CA ARG A 176 -6.64 16.36 -16.81
C ARG A 176 -5.58 17.17 -16.05
N PHE A 177 -4.95 16.60 -15.05
CA PHE A 177 -3.87 17.20 -14.26
C PHE A 177 -2.49 16.64 -14.59
N GLY A 178 -2.38 15.79 -15.63
CA GLY A 178 -1.14 15.12 -15.99
C GLY A 178 -0.62 14.16 -14.90
N THR A 179 -1.47 13.77 -13.93
CA THR A 179 -1.10 12.93 -12.80
C THR A 179 -1.43 11.47 -13.08
N ASP A 180 -0.43 10.60 -13.01
CA ASP A 180 -0.62 9.15 -13.23
C ASP A 180 -1.07 8.45 -11.96
N MET A 181 -2.04 7.51 -12.09
CA MET A 181 -2.49 6.63 -11.02
C MET A 181 -1.91 5.22 -11.20
N ILE A 182 -1.08 4.79 -10.26
CA ILE A 182 -0.40 3.49 -10.26
C ILE A 182 -0.97 2.63 -9.14
N THR A 183 -1.27 1.37 -9.44
CA THR A 183 -1.80 0.40 -8.47
C THR A 183 -0.85 -0.78 -8.37
N ILE A 184 -0.39 -1.10 -7.16
CA ILE A 184 0.40 -2.29 -6.90
C ILE A 184 -0.46 -3.31 -6.17
N VAL A 185 -0.46 -4.54 -6.67
CA VAL A 185 -1.26 -5.67 -6.15
C VAL A 185 -0.30 -6.77 -5.68
N PRO A 186 0.28 -6.66 -4.48
CA PRO A 186 1.18 -7.70 -3.96
C PRO A 186 0.40 -8.94 -3.54
N GLY A 187 1.03 -10.10 -3.73
CA GLY A 187 0.70 -11.35 -3.05
C GLY A 187 1.28 -11.40 -1.64
N LEU A 188 1.53 -12.61 -1.14
CA LEU A 188 2.16 -12.78 0.17
C LEU A 188 3.52 -12.10 0.20
N THR A 189 3.73 -11.28 1.22
CA THR A 189 4.98 -10.55 1.44
C THR A 189 5.36 -10.64 2.91
N LYS A 190 6.63 -10.85 3.19
CA LYS A 190 7.19 -10.80 4.54
C LYS A 190 7.12 -9.37 5.05
N SER A 191 6.10 -9.05 5.85
CA SER A 191 5.91 -7.69 6.36
C SER A 191 5.42 -7.70 7.79
N GLU A 192 5.74 -6.65 8.54
CA GLU A 192 5.28 -6.45 9.91
C GLU A 192 3.75 -6.29 10.01
N LEU A 193 3.06 -5.98 8.91
CA LEU A 193 1.60 -5.96 8.84
C LEU A 193 0.97 -7.25 9.38
N ASN A 194 1.64 -8.38 9.13
CA ASN A 194 1.19 -9.70 9.54
C ASN A 194 1.48 -10.00 11.02
N GLN A 195 2.36 -9.24 11.65
CA GLN A 195 2.67 -9.34 13.08
C GLN A 195 1.77 -8.43 13.93
N HIS A 196 1.19 -7.39 13.33
CA HIS A 196 0.36 -6.38 13.98
C HIS A 196 -1.08 -6.39 13.45
N LEU A 197 -1.68 -7.59 13.42
CA LEU A 197 -3.09 -7.74 13.02
C LEU A 197 -4.02 -7.13 14.08
N LEU A 198 -5.03 -6.38 13.64
CA LEU A 198 -6.08 -5.85 14.53
C LEU A 198 -6.94 -6.95 15.13
N ARG A 199 -7.01 -8.11 14.46
CA ARG A 199 -7.63 -9.36 14.92
C ARG A 199 -6.86 -10.52 14.33
N SER A 200 -6.71 -11.62 15.10
CA SER A 200 -5.97 -12.82 14.69
C SER A 200 -6.57 -14.07 15.30
N ASP A 201 -7.84 -14.38 14.95
CA ASP A 201 -8.58 -15.57 15.42
C ASP A 201 -8.89 -16.58 14.31
N GLY A 202 -8.28 -16.44 13.14
CA GLY A 202 -8.44 -17.36 12.03
C GLY A 202 -7.72 -18.71 12.25
N LYS A 203 -8.35 -19.82 11.82
CA LYS A 203 -7.80 -21.18 11.99
C LYS A 203 -6.64 -21.51 11.03
N ALA A 204 -6.62 -20.95 9.82
CA ALA A 204 -5.61 -21.30 8.82
C ALA A 204 -4.24 -20.71 9.18
N LYS A 205 -3.19 -21.53 9.12
CA LYS A 205 -1.82 -21.00 9.15
C LYS A 205 -1.49 -20.41 7.79
N ILE A 206 -1.04 -19.16 7.78
CA ILE A 206 -0.63 -18.47 6.57
C ILE A 206 0.90 -18.45 6.55
N PRO A 207 1.52 -19.01 5.51
CA PRO A 207 2.97 -19.10 5.44
C PRO A 207 3.58 -17.74 5.02
N PHE A 208 3.46 -16.71 5.86
CA PHE A 208 4.03 -15.40 5.56
C PHE A 208 5.53 -15.42 5.35
N GLU A 209 6.22 -16.35 6.00
CA GLU A 209 7.67 -16.58 5.87
C GLU A 209 8.09 -17.01 4.45
N THR A 210 7.17 -17.57 3.66
CA THR A 210 7.41 -17.91 2.24
C THR A 210 7.07 -16.77 1.28
N GLY A 211 6.60 -15.65 1.81
CA GLY A 211 6.25 -14.47 1.03
C GLY A 211 7.46 -13.78 0.39
N MET A 212 7.18 -12.86 -0.53
CA MET A 212 8.22 -12.04 -1.16
C MET A 212 8.93 -11.18 -0.12
N GLU A 213 10.22 -10.94 -0.34
CA GLU A 213 10.98 -9.97 0.45
C GLU A 213 10.48 -8.54 0.17
N PRO A 214 10.37 -7.66 1.20
CA PRO A 214 10.00 -6.27 1.02
C PRO A 214 10.88 -5.53 0.01
N ALA A 215 12.19 -5.81 0.00
CA ALA A 215 13.13 -5.23 -0.93
C ALA A 215 12.79 -5.55 -2.40
N TYR A 216 12.43 -6.79 -2.70
CA TYR A 216 11.97 -7.18 -4.04
C TYR A 216 10.70 -6.43 -4.45
N VAL A 217 9.71 -6.33 -3.53
CA VAL A 217 8.48 -5.59 -3.80
C VAL A 217 8.77 -4.12 -4.08
N ALA A 218 9.67 -3.50 -3.29
CA ALA A 218 10.09 -2.11 -3.47
C ALA A 218 10.78 -1.88 -4.82
N GLU A 219 11.69 -2.76 -5.23
CA GLU A 219 12.33 -2.70 -6.54
C GLU A 219 11.31 -2.70 -7.69
N ARG A 220 10.32 -3.61 -7.61
CA ARG A 220 9.24 -3.69 -8.61
C ARG A 220 8.34 -2.47 -8.61
N ILE A 221 8.14 -1.83 -7.45
CA ILE A 221 7.40 -0.57 -7.32
C ILE A 221 8.15 0.57 -7.99
N VAL A 222 9.46 0.71 -7.73
CA VAL A 222 10.29 1.75 -8.38
C VAL A 222 10.33 1.57 -9.89
N GLU A 223 10.41 0.33 -10.37
CA GLU A 223 10.31 0.04 -11.81
C GLU A 223 8.93 0.41 -12.38
N ALA A 224 7.84 0.13 -11.64
CA ALA A 224 6.49 0.52 -12.05
C ALA A 224 6.34 2.04 -12.15
N ILE A 225 6.89 2.80 -11.21
CA ILE A 225 6.93 4.26 -11.25
C ILE A 225 7.72 4.74 -12.48
N ARG A 226 8.92 4.17 -12.71
CA ARG A 226 9.79 4.55 -13.83
C ARG A 226 9.16 4.25 -15.19
N SER A 227 8.53 3.09 -15.33
CA SER A 227 7.92 2.65 -16.58
C SER A 227 6.46 3.07 -16.76
N ASN A 228 5.92 3.85 -15.80
CA ASN A 228 4.54 4.33 -15.77
C ASN A 228 3.50 3.22 -15.96
N ARG A 229 3.67 2.11 -15.24
CA ARG A 229 2.72 0.99 -15.31
C ARG A 229 1.48 1.28 -14.48
N ARG A 230 0.32 1.20 -15.12
CA ARG A 230 -0.99 1.48 -14.47
C ARG A 230 -1.30 0.51 -13.32
N GLU A 231 -0.99 -0.77 -13.52
CA GLU A 231 -1.19 -1.81 -12.51
C GLU A 231 -0.08 -2.86 -12.59
N VAL A 232 0.41 -3.31 -11.44
CA VAL A 232 1.40 -4.38 -11.34
C VAL A 232 0.97 -5.40 -10.29
N VAL A 233 0.74 -6.64 -10.71
CA VAL A 233 0.50 -7.78 -9.81
C VAL A 233 1.84 -8.44 -9.51
N LEU A 234 2.16 -8.58 -8.21
CA LEU A 234 3.41 -9.19 -7.74
C LEU A 234 3.15 -10.51 -7.03
N GLY A 235 4.01 -11.50 -7.28
CA GLY A 235 3.89 -12.85 -6.75
C GLY A 235 3.19 -13.81 -7.73
N GLY A 236 3.73 -15.03 -7.85
CA GLY A 236 3.19 -16.06 -8.75
C GLY A 236 1.81 -16.56 -8.32
N GLU A 237 1.62 -16.69 -7.00
CA GLU A 237 0.34 -17.10 -6.41
C GLU A 237 -0.76 -16.04 -6.65
N ALA A 238 -0.44 -14.75 -6.52
CA ALA A 238 -1.37 -13.67 -6.78
C ALA A 238 -1.79 -13.65 -8.26
N LYS A 239 -0.82 -13.75 -9.18
CA LYS A 239 -1.09 -13.80 -10.62
C LYS A 239 -1.98 -14.98 -10.98
N ARG A 240 -1.68 -16.18 -10.46
CA ARG A 240 -2.50 -17.39 -10.69
C ARG A 240 -3.90 -17.23 -10.13
N LEU A 241 -4.04 -16.78 -8.88
CA LEU A 241 -5.34 -16.58 -8.23
C LEU A 241 -6.21 -15.62 -9.02
N ILE A 242 -5.66 -14.46 -9.42
CA ILE A 242 -6.39 -13.44 -10.18
C ILE A 242 -6.79 -13.98 -11.56
N PHE A 243 -5.89 -14.69 -12.24
CA PHE A 243 -6.16 -15.30 -13.53
C PHE A 243 -7.31 -16.31 -13.43
N PHE A 244 -7.22 -17.29 -12.53
CA PHE A 244 -8.28 -18.28 -12.35
C PHE A 244 -9.60 -17.66 -11.88
N ASN A 245 -9.55 -16.66 -11.01
CA ASN A 245 -10.76 -15.96 -10.58
C ASN A 245 -11.47 -15.24 -11.74
N ARG A 246 -10.71 -14.74 -12.74
CA ARG A 246 -11.26 -14.06 -13.92
C ARG A 246 -11.89 -15.03 -14.91
N PHE A 247 -11.22 -16.15 -15.21
CA PHE A 247 -11.62 -17.05 -16.28
C PHE A 247 -12.42 -18.28 -15.82
N ALA A 248 -12.25 -18.70 -14.56
CA ALA A 248 -12.94 -19.84 -13.96
C ALA A 248 -13.45 -19.53 -12.55
N PRO A 249 -14.30 -18.51 -12.35
CA PRO A 249 -14.72 -18.06 -11.03
C PRO A 249 -15.48 -19.14 -10.24
N LYS A 250 -16.30 -19.96 -10.92
CA LYS A 250 -17.02 -21.07 -10.29
C LYS A 250 -16.06 -22.13 -9.72
N LEU A 251 -15.03 -22.51 -10.49
CA LEU A 251 -13.99 -23.45 -10.04
C LEU A 251 -13.20 -22.87 -8.87
N THR A 252 -12.79 -21.59 -8.97
CA THR A 252 -12.09 -20.89 -7.89
C THR A 252 -12.92 -20.89 -6.60
N ASN A 253 -14.21 -20.57 -6.69
CA ASN A 253 -15.13 -20.62 -5.54
C ASN A 253 -15.21 -22.03 -4.93
N TRP A 254 -15.35 -23.06 -5.76
CA TRP A 254 -15.45 -24.44 -5.32
C TRP A 254 -14.17 -24.91 -4.60
N LEU A 255 -12.99 -24.61 -5.17
CA LEU A 255 -11.70 -24.95 -4.55
C LEU A 255 -11.50 -24.27 -3.20
N ILE A 256 -11.83 -22.99 -3.08
CA ILE A 256 -11.75 -22.22 -1.82
C ILE A 256 -12.72 -22.83 -0.79
N ALA A 257 -13.98 -23.06 -1.17
CA ALA A 257 -14.98 -23.63 -0.29
C ALA A 257 -14.59 -25.04 0.21
N ARG A 258 -14.03 -25.89 -0.70
CA ARG A 258 -13.50 -27.21 -0.36
C ARG A 258 -12.37 -27.12 0.65
N ARG A 259 -11.43 -26.18 0.46
CA ARG A 259 -10.30 -25.95 1.39
C ARG A 259 -10.80 -25.50 2.76
N VAL A 260 -11.75 -24.59 2.81
CA VAL A 260 -12.37 -24.13 4.06
C VAL A 260 -13.07 -25.30 4.76
N LYS A 261 -13.93 -26.07 4.04
CA LYS A 261 -14.61 -27.25 4.63
C LYS A 261 -13.62 -28.24 5.22
N LYS A 262 -12.51 -28.54 4.53
CA LYS A 262 -11.47 -29.44 5.04
C LYS A 262 -10.86 -28.91 6.33
N LEU A 263 -10.49 -27.61 6.36
CA LEU A 263 -9.89 -26.97 7.55
C LEU A 263 -10.77 -27.06 8.80
N TYR A 264 -12.09 -27.09 8.64
CA TYR A 264 -13.05 -27.13 9.76
C TYR A 264 -13.55 -28.55 10.09
N ARG A 265 -13.33 -29.54 9.21
CA ARG A 265 -13.59 -30.97 9.54
C ARG A 265 -12.46 -31.57 10.37
N ASP A 266 -11.22 -31.29 10.03
CA ASP A 266 -10.03 -31.91 10.63
C ASP A 266 -9.74 -31.36 12.05
N ASN A 267 -10.56 -30.44 12.56
CA ASN A 267 -10.40 -29.77 13.86
C ASN A 267 -11.69 -29.77 14.71
N GLY A 268 -12.66 -30.66 14.41
CA GLY A 268 -13.87 -30.85 15.18
C GLY A 268 -13.81 -32.07 16.11
#